data_288787e09d676c598125e7535a3d7848
#
_entry.id   288787e09d676c598125e7535a3d7848
#
_cell.length_a   1.000
_cell.length_b   1.000
_cell.length_c   1.000
_cell.angle_alpha   90.00
_cell.angle_beta   90.00
_cell.angle_gamma   90.00
#
_symmetry.space_group_name_H-M   'P 1'
#
loop_
_entity.id
_entity.type
_entity.pdbx_description
1 polymer ?
#
loop_
_entity_poly.entity_id
_entity_poly.type
_entity_poly.pdbx_seq_one_letter_code
_entity_poly.pdbx_strand_id
1 'polypeptide(L)'
;MCIRDSVRCTLYLEIGNGFFEQMTTKEVTISLAPKGEDVYRMPLCSELCGEIEITLKQTGVEDFLALHERRKSVDQTEHIYILPPEGEAAEFEQNDYAAGLTESTESSARGSDFSEVGQVREYIPGDSLKDIHWKLSAKRQALMVKERLQMSSQKLQIVLSLDRKNPQRADEVICFLYELGAAVLQSHIPVTVYWWSSRNRGLCEKTADNSQEWKEVMEQIFYSRGGEEDAVQAFQMLAPGQEYLKVSEEMLVLWQQ
;
A
#
# COMPACT_ATOMS: atom_id res chain seq x y z
N MET A 1 -40.90 11.64 42.52
CA MET A 1 -40.21 10.37 42.23
C MET A 1 -39.66 10.47 40.84
N CYS A 2 -38.40 10.91 40.73
CA CYS A 2 -37.75 10.99 39.40
C CYS A 2 -37.38 9.59 38.98
N ILE A 3 -38.21 9.00 38.16
CA ILE A 3 -37.84 7.77 37.44
C ILE A 3 -36.73 8.19 36.49
N ARG A 4 -35.51 7.70 36.75
CA ARG A 4 -34.40 7.79 35.80
C ARG A 4 -34.75 6.87 34.65
N ASP A 5 -35.34 7.41 33.61
CA ASP A 5 -35.66 6.69 32.37
C ASP A 5 -34.38 6.50 31.55
N SER A 6 -33.36 5.86 32.16
CA SER A 6 -32.20 5.45 31.39
C SER A 6 -32.60 4.25 30.54
N VAL A 7 -32.38 4.37 29.23
CA VAL A 7 -32.61 3.30 28.26
C VAL A 7 -31.33 2.51 28.12
N ARG A 8 -31.42 1.18 28.25
CA ARG A 8 -30.29 0.31 27.97
C ARG A 8 -30.21 0.05 26.46
N CYS A 9 -29.05 0.33 25.89
CA CYS A 9 -28.79 0.12 24.47
C CYS A 9 -27.65 -0.89 24.32
N THR A 10 -27.85 -1.94 23.52
CA THR A 10 -26.84 -2.94 23.19
C THR A 10 -26.40 -2.75 21.77
N LEU A 11 -25.08 -2.62 21.57
CA LEU A 11 -24.42 -2.55 20.27
C LEU A 11 -23.88 -3.95 19.93
N TYR A 12 -24.28 -4.48 18.79
CA TYR A 12 -23.77 -5.75 18.25
C TYR A 12 -22.73 -5.45 17.20
N LEU A 13 -21.47 -5.65 17.57
CA LEU A 13 -20.31 -5.34 16.77
C LEU A 13 -19.67 -6.62 16.23
N GLU A 14 -19.24 -6.58 14.99
CA GLU A 14 -18.33 -7.54 14.41
C GLU A 14 -17.00 -6.83 14.18
N ILE A 15 -15.93 -7.34 14.78
CA ILE A 15 -14.62 -6.69 14.83
C ILE A 15 -13.54 -7.73 14.53
N GLY A 16 -12.58 -7.39 13.70
CA GLY A 16 -11.45 -8.27 13.49
C GLY A 16 -10.56 -7.82 12.34
N ASN A 17 -9.57 -8.65 12.05
CA ASN A 17 -8.66 -8.42 10.95
C ASN A 17 -9.29 -8.96 9.65
N GLY A 18 -9.80 -8.06 8.80
CA GLY A 18 -10.44 -8.39 7.54
C GLY A 18 -9.45 -8.91 6.49
N PHE A 19 -8.18 -8.51 6.58
CA PHE A 19 -7.13 -9.00 5.69
C PHE A 19 -6.86 -10.50 5.88
N PHE A 20 -6.87 -10.99 7.13
CA PHE A 20 -6.70 -12.41 7.47
C PHE A 20 -8.02 -13.14 7.74
N GLU A 21 -9.17 -12.49 7.52
CA GLU A 21 -10.51 -13.05 7.74
C GLU A 21 -10.77 -13.53 9.17
N GLN A 22 -10.10 -12.90 10.15
CA GLN A 22 -10.25 -13.21 11.57
C GLN A 22 -11.24 -12.25 12.21
N MET A 23 -12.53 -12.59 12.18
CA MET A 23 -13.62 -11.76 12.70
C MET A 23 -14.17 -12.33 14.01
N THR A 24 -14.51 -11.44 14.95
CA THR A 24 -15.07 -11.79 16.27
C THR A 24 -16.28 -10.90 16.53
N THR A 25 -17.33 -11.48 17.12
CA THR A 25 -18.51 -10.70 17.53
C THR A 25 -18.34 -10.20 18.97
N LYS A 26 -18.74 -8.96 19.21
CA LYS A 26 -18.70 -8.31 20.51
C LYS A 26 -20.02 -7.59 20.78
N GLU A 27 -20.56 -7.82 21.98
CA GLU A 27 -21.73 -7.10 22.46
C GLU A 27 -21.31 -6.06 23.48
N VAL A 28 -21.77 -4.82 23.31
CA VAL A 28 -21.49 -3.71 24.21
C VAL A 28 -22.78 -3.09 24.66
N THR A 29 -23.07 -3.16 25.95
CA THR A 29 -24.25 -2.55 26.53
C THR A 29 -23.90 -1.24 27.22
N ILE A 30 -24.58 -0.17 26.82
CA ILE A 30 -24.47 1.18 27.37
C ILE A 30 -25.82 1.64 27.93
N SER A 31 -25.79 2.52 28.90
CA SER A 31 -27.01 3.10 29.48
C SER A 31 -27.09 4.58 29.08
N LEU A 32 -28.10 4.93 28.30
CA LEU A 32 -28.32 6.28 27.81
C LEU A 32 -29.36 7.00 28.65
N ALA A 33 -29.08 8.25 29.06
CA ALA A 33 -30.08 9.14 29.62
C ALA A 33 -31.07 9.59 28.54
N PRO A 34 -32.30 9.99 28.88
CA PRO A 34 -33.25 10.51 27.91
C PRO A 34 -32.66 11.70 27.13
N LYS A 35 -32.66 11.60 25.81
CA LYS A 35 -32.04 12.57 24.91
C LYS A 35 -30.52 12.80 25.13
N GLY A 36 -29.87 11.87 25.85
CA GLY A 36 -28.45 11.92 26.10
C GLY A 36 -27.65 11.31 24.94
N GLU A 37 -26.40 11.72 24.86
CA GLU A 37 -25.39 11.13 24.00
C GLU A 37 -24.32 10.50 24.89
N ASP A 38 -23.74 9.39 24.43
CA ASP A 38 -22.61 8.76 25.11
C ASP A 38 -21.59 8.29 24.09
N VAL A 39 -20.30 8.28 24.49
CA VAL A 39 -19.19 7.88 23.65
C VAL A 39 -18.53 6.65 24.28
N TYR A 40 -18.70 5.53 23.64
CA TYR A 40 -18.00 4.32 24.03
C TYR A 40 -16.62 4.25 23.40
N ARG A 41 -15.56 4.18 24.23
CA ARG A 41 -14.18 4.02 23.80
C ARG A 41 -13.73 2.60 24.04
N MET A 42 -13.27 1.96 22.98
CA MET A 42 -12.80 0.57 23.02
C MET A 42 -11.32 0.51 22.63
N PRO A 43 -10.45 -0.11 23.44
CA PRO A 43 -9.09 -0.36 23.01
C PRO A 43 -9.11 -1.43 21.89
N LEU A 44 -8.40 -1.17 20.82
CA LEU A 44 -8.14 -2.13 19.75
C LEU A 44 -6.69 -2.58 19.88
N CYS A 45 -6.49 -3.90 19.92
CA CYS A 45 -5.19 -4.52 19.87
C CYS A 45 -5.21 -5.54 18.74
N SER A 46 -4.19 -5.54 17.90
CA SER A 46 -3.96 -6.58 16.91
C SER A 46 -2.50 -7.02 17.02
N GLU A 47 -2.27 -8.32 17.01
CA GLU A 47 -0.93 -8.91 16.98
C GLU A 47 -0.37 -8.94 15.56
N LEU A 48 -1.22 -8.79 14.55
CA LEU A 48 -0.90 -8.82 13.13
C LEU A 48 -1.21 -7.47 12.49
N CYS A 49 -0.44 -7.07 11.51
CA CYS A 49 -0.77 -5.93 10.67
C CYS A 49 -1.96 -6.24 9.75
N GLY A 50 -2.54 -5.25 9.11
CA GLY A 50 -3.65 -5.44 8.20
C GLY A 50 -4.78 -4.45 8.35
N GLU A 51 -5.92 -4.77 7.75
CA GLU A 51 -7.15 -4.00 7.80
C GLU A 51 -8.02 -4.51 8.96
N ILE A 52 -8.23 -3.69 9.98
CA ILE A 52 -9.20 -3.97 11.04
C ILE A 52 -10.56 -3.43 10.59
N GLU A 53 -11.51 -4.32 10.45
CA GLU A 53 -12.90 -3.98 10.14
C GLU A 53 -13.72 -3.94 11.44
N ILE A 54 -14.48 -2.87 11.62
CA ILE A 54 -15.41 -2.71 12.73
C ILE A 54 -16.78 -2.48 12.14
N THR A 55 -17.65 -3.47 12.22
CA THR A 55 -19.01 -3.38 11.69
C THR A 55 -20.03 -3.36 12.81
N LEU A 56 -20.81 -2.29 12.90
CA LEU A 56 -22.01 -2.23 13.74
C LEU A 56 -23.16 -2.92 12.98
N LYS A 57 -23.42 -4.20 13.31
CA LYS A 57 -24.47 -4.98 12.66
C LYS A 57 -25.86 -4.55 13.09
N GLN A 58 -26.06 -4.44 14.40
CA GLN A 58 -27.38 -4.14 14.99
C GLN A 58 -27.26 -3.29 16.24
N THR A 59 -28.31 -2.57 16.53
CA THR A 59 -28.52 -1.92 17.83
C THR A 59 -29.79 -2.49 18.47
N GLY A 60 -29.70 -2.86 19.73
CA GLY A 60 -30.81 -3.31 20.54
C GLY A 60 -31.16 -2.23 21.58
N VAL A 61 -32.44 -1.95 21.78
CA VAL A 61 -32.93 -1.03 22.81
C VAL A 61 -33.90 -1.80 23.69
N GLU A 62 -33.58 -1.89 24.98
CA GLU A 62 -34.46 -2.51 25.98
C GLU A 62 -35.43 -1.46 26.55
N ASP A 63 -36.65 -1.91 26.85
CA ASP A 63 -37.59 -1.09 27.62
C ASP A 63 -37.11 -0.94 29.09
N PHE A 64 -37.75 -0.05 29.84
CA PHE A 64 -37.36 0.24 31.22
C PHE A 64 -37.54 -0.94 32.18
N LEU A 65 -38.37 -1.94 31.81
CA LEU A 65 -38.58 -3.19 32.56
C LEU A 65 -37.65 -4.33 32.10
N ALA A 66 -36.84 -4.09 31.05
CA ALA A 66 -36.00 -5.10 30.39
C ALA A 66 -36.79 -6.36 29.97
N LEU A 67 -38.07 -6.21 29.63
CA LEU A 67 -38.92 -7.32 29.19
C LEU A 67 -38.90 -7.49 27.67
N HIS A 68 -38.63 -6.43 26.95
CA HIS A 68 -38.59 -6.44 25.49
C HIS A 68 -37.38 -5.67 24.97
N GLU A 69 -36.65 -6.31 24.05
CA GLU A 69 -35.60 -5.69 23.29
C GLU A 69 -36.08 -5.46 21.85
N ARG A 70 -35.97 -4.21 21.38
CA ARG A 70 -36.21 -3.86 19.99
C ARG A 70 -34.90 -3.73 19.26
N ARG A 71 -34.65 -4.60 18.28
CA ARG A 71 -33.44 -4.62 17.46
C ARG A 71 -33.66 -3.87 16.15
N LYS A 72 -32.64 -3.14 15.73
CA LYS A 72 -32.56 -2.45 14.43
C LYS A 72 -31.23 -2.78 13.77
N SER A 73 -31.27 -3.24 12.52
CA SER A 73 -30.08 -3.41 11.68
C SER A 73 -29.52 -2.05 11.29
N VAL A 74 -28.20 -1.92 11.32
CA VAL A 74 -27.46 -0.70 10.98
C VAL A 74 -26.50 -0.96 9.84
N ASP A 75 -25.68 -2.03 9.92
CA ASP A 75 -24.68 -2.44 8.93
C ASP A 75 -23.73 -1.31 8.49
N GLN A 76 -23.18 -0.60 9.47
CA GLN A 76 -22.16 0.42 9.25
C GLN A 76 -20.78 -0.16 9.53
N THR A 77 -19.84 -0.05 8.57
CA THR A 77 -18.48 -0.55 8.69
C THR A 77 -17.49 0.59 8.63
N GLU A 78 -16.51 0.55 9.52
CA GLU A 78 -15.35 1.43 9.56
C GLU A 78 -14.07 0.58 9.40
N HIS A 79 -13.06 1.15 8.77
CA HIS A 79 -11.80 0.49 8.46
C HIS A 79 -10.64 1.22 9.11
N ILE A 80 -9.76 0.49 9.79
CA ILE A 80 -8.54 1.00 10.40
C ILE A 80 -7.38 0.15 9.90
N TYR A 81 -6.33 0.79 9.37
CA TYR A 81 -5.14 0.07 8.90
C TYR A 81 -4.07 0.06 9.98
N ILE A 82 -3.57 -1.13 10.31
CA ILE A 82 -2.43 -1.33 11.19
C ILE A 82 -1.24 -1.68 10.31
N LEU A 83 -0.34 -0.72 10.17
CA LEU A 83 0.90 -0.89 9.42
C LEU A 83 1.94 -1.63 10.27
N PRO A 84 2.92 -2.30 9.64
CA PRO A 84 4.06 -2.84 10.35
C PRO A 84 4.75 -1.76 11.19
N PRO A 85 5.32 -2.12 12.37
CA PRO A 85 6.07 -1.17 13.17
C PRO A 85 7.26 -0.65 12.36
N GLU A 86 7.57 0.64 12.53
CA GLU A 86 8.82 1.19 12.01
C GLU A 86 9.96 0.60 12.85
N GLY A 87 10.61 -0.46 12.35
CA GLY A 87 11.76 -1.09 12.98
C GLY A 87 13.04 -0.26 12.85
N GLU A 88 14.11 -0.66 13.53
CA GLU A 88 15.45 -0.23 13.16
C GLU A 88 15.66 -0.68 11.73
N ALA A 89 15.97 0.27 10.82
CA ALA A 89 16.09 -0.02 9.40
C ALA A 89 17.03 -1.20 9.19
N ALA A 90 16.48 -2.32 8.74
CA ALA A 90 17.31 -3.44 8.31
C ALA A 90 18.24 -2.92 7.22
N GLU A 91 19.53 -3.14 7.38
CA GLU A 91 20.53 -2.72 6.38
C GLU A 91 20.37 -3.65 5.17
N PHE A 92 19.64 -3.20 4.17
CA PHE A 92 19.56 -3.89 2.88
C PHE A 92 20.68 -3.43 1.97
N GLU A 93 21.48 -4.36 1.49
CA GLU A 93 22.46 -4.08 0.45
C GLU A 93 21.80 -4.09 -0.94
N GLN A 94 22.35 -3.32 -1.88
CA GLN A 94 21.81 -3.28 -3.25
C GLN A 94 21.69 -4.65 -3.91
N ASN A 95 22.56 -5.60 -3.52
CA ASN A 95 22.52 -6.96 -4.03
C ASN A 95 21.24 -7.71 -3.63
N ASP A 96 20.62 -7.36 -2.49
CA ASP A 96 19.44 -8.04 -1.96
C ASP A 96 18.20 -7.80 -2.83
N TYR A 97 18.16 -6.67 -3.51
CA TYR A 97 17.04 -6.28 -4.38
C TYR A 97 17.43 -6.05 -5.85
N ALA A 98 18.67 -6.36 -6.21
CA ALA A 98 19.20 -6.16 -7.57
C ALA A 98 18.35 -6.85 -8.66
N ALA A 99 17.76 -8.01 -8.35
CA ALA A 99 16.93 -8.77 -9.29
C ALA A 99 15.63 -8.04 -9.70
N GLY A 100 15.19 -7.08 -8.91
CA GLY A 100 13.99 -6.28 -9.20
C GLY A 100 14.28 -4.88 -9.74
N LEU A 101 15.56 -4.50 -9.85
CA LEU A 101 15.94 -3.18 -10.38
C LEU A 101 15.80 -3.17 -11.90
N THR A 102 14.93 -2.28 -12.39
CA THR A 102 14.73 -2.07 -13.83
C THR A 102 15.07 -0.64 -14.20
N GLU A 103 15.65 -0.46 -15.40
CA GLU A 103 15.82 0.87 -15.96
C GLU A 103 14.49 1.35 -16.54
N SER A 104 13.93 2.40 -15.96
CA SER A 104 12.76 3.02 -16.56
C SER A 104 13.21 3.91 -17.73
N THR A 105 12.92 3.47 -18.94
CA THR A 105 12.96 4.32 -20.12
C THR A 105 11.67 5.15 -20.21
N GLU A 106 11.28 5.81 -19.14
CA GLU A 106 10.22 6.80 -19.27
C GLU A 106 10.75 7.98 -20.07
N SER A 107 10.36 8.03 -21.32
CA SER A 107 10.33 9.29 -22.06
C SER A 107 9.37 10.21 -21.30
N SER A 108 9.89 11.03 -20.41
CA SER A 108 9.13 12.03 -19.67
C SER A 108 8.57 13.06 -20.64
N ALA A 109 7.43 12.71 -21.24
CA ALA A 109 6.62 13.58 -22.07
C ALA A 109 5.69 14.45 -21.23
N ARG A 110 6.10 14.88 -20.02
CA ARG A 110 5.40 15.96 -19.28
C ARG A 110 6.34 16.65 -18.30
N GLY A 111 6.91 17.73 -18.76
CA GLY A 111 7.12 18.96 -17.97
C GLY A 111 7.82 18.84 -16.62
N SER A 112 9.10 18.53 -16.58
CA SER A 112 9.95 19.13 -15.57
C SER A 112 11.30 19.46 -16.20
N ASP A 113 11.71 20.69 -15.97
CA ASP A 113 12.77 21.46 -16.62
C ASP A 113 14.15 21.15 -16.00
N PHE A 114 14.41 19.88 -15.65
CA PHE A 114 15.65 19.46 -14.98
C PHE A 114 16.43 18.39 -15.75
N SER A 115 16.44 18.47 -17.09
CA SER A 115 17.41 17.69 -17.83
C SER A 115 18.74 18.44 -17.83
N GLU A 116 19.69 17.98 -17.02
CA GLU A 116 21.08 18.43 -17.15
C GLU A 116 21.56 18.18 -18.57
N VAL A 117 22.11 19.23 -19.18
CA VAL A 117 22.71 19.15 -20.53
C VAL A 117 24.02 18.38 -20.38
N GLY A 118 24.00 17.07 -20.69
CA GLY A 118 25.17 16.21 -20.52
C GLY A 118 26.30 16.54 -21.49
N GLN A 119 26.01 16.54 -22.77
CA GLN A 119 26.99 16.84 -23.81
C GLN A 119 26.37 17.68 -24.93
N VAL A 120 27.24 18.41 -25.67
CA VAL A 120 26.83 19.13 -26.85
C VAL A 120 27.62 18.55 -28.02
N ARG A 121 26.93 17.97 -29.00
CA ARG A 121 27.51 17.39 -30.20
C ARG A 121 27.08 18.15 -31.45
N GLU A 122 27.70 17.87 -32.56
CA GLU A 122 27.27 18.41 -33.85
C GLU A 122 25.93 17.80 -34.29
N TYR A 123 25.12 18.62 -34.96
CA TYR A 123 23.82 18.22 -35.50
C TYR A 123 23.96 17.12 -36.56
N ILE A 124 23.14 16.09 -36.43
CA ILE A 124 23.00 15.05 -37.45
C ILE A 124 21.58 15.16 -38.05
N PRO A 125 21.40 14.99 -39.37
CA PRO A 125 20.08 14.99 -39.99
C PRO A 125 19.13 13.98 -39.31
N GLY A 126 18.03 14.52 -38.75
CA GLY A 126 17.07 13.74 -37.93
C GLY A 126 16.95 14.25 -36.51
N ASP A 127 17.90 15.06 -36.02
CA ASP A 127 17.83 15.66 -34.69
C ASP A 127 16.72 16.73 -34.62
N SER A 128 16.11 16.85 -33.44
CA SER A 128 15.07 17.84 -33.19
C SER A 128 15.63 19.27 -33.16
N LEU A 129 15.05 20.16 -33.95
CA LEU A 129 15.43 21.58 -34.00
C LEU A 129 15.24 22.32 -32.67
N LYS A 130 14.42 21.77 -31.76
CA LYS A 130 14.18 22.31 -30.39
C LYS A 130 15.39 22.16 -29.49
N ASP A 131 16.24 21.17 -29.77
CA ASP A 131 17.40 20.86 -28.94
C ASP A 131 18.68 21.56 -29.43
N ILE A 132 18.59 22.43 -30.46
CA ILE A 132 19.74 23.20 -30.96
C ILE A 132 20.21 24.19 -29.91
N HIS A 133 21.51 24.17 -29.63
CA HIS A 133 22.17 25.13 -28.75
C HIS A 133 22.60 26.36 -29.55
N TRP A 134 21.66 27.25 -29.89
CA TRP A 134 21.88 28.41 -30.80
C TRP A 134 23.10 29.26 -30.45
N LYS A 135 23.32 29.53 -29.14
CA LYS A 135 24.46 30.34 -28.69
C LYS A 135 25.82 29.71 -29.01
N LEU A 136 25.94 28.37 -28.86
CA LEU A 136 27.17 27.65 -29.16
C LEU A 136 27.32 27.41 -30.66
N SER A 137 26.24 27.15 -31.37
CA SER A 137 26.21 27.01 -32.82
C SER A 137 26.71 28.27 -33.53
N ALA A 138 26.28 29.46 -33.07
CA ALA A 138 26.77 30.72 -33.59
C ALA A 138 28.26 30.93 -33.33
N LYS A 139 28.79 30.48 -32.19
CA LYS A 139 30.22 30.61 -31.87
C LYS A 139 31.10 29.63 -32.64
N ARG A 140 30.60 28.40 -32.94
CA ARG A 140 31.37 27.35 -33.60
C ARG A 140 31.14 27.29 -35.13
N GLN A 141 30.23 28.10 -35.64
CA GLN A 141 29.82 28.11 -37.07
C GLN A 141 29.34 26.72 -37.56
N ALA A 142 28.88 25.88 -36.66
CA ALA A 142 28.32 24.57 -36.90
C ALA A 142 27.07 24.37 -36.02
N LEU A 143 26.04 23.69 -36.51
CA LEU A 143 24.85 23.42 -35.71
C LEU A 143 25.21 22.47 -34.60
N MET A 144 24.99 22.89 -33.37
CA MET A 144 25.28 22.14 -32.17
C MET A 144 23.97 21.75 -31.48
N VAL A 145 23.80 20.48 -31.13
CA VAL A 145 22.61 19.94 -30.44
C VAL A 145 22.97 19.57 -29.00
N LYS A 146 22.09 19.96 -28.10
CA LYS A 146 22.18 19.53 -26.69
C LYS A 146 21.75 18.06 -26.62
N GLU A 147 22.67 17.21 -26.31
CA GLU A 147 22.38 15.81 -25.97
C GLU A 147 21.93 15.78 -24.50
N ARG A 148 20.66 15.48 -24.31
CA ARG A 148 20.11 15.26 -22.95
C ARG A 148 20.60 13.92 -22.48
N LEU A 149 21.26 13.88 -21.34
CA LEU A 149 21.45 12.63 -20.65
C LEU A 149 20.06 12.11 -20.27
N GLN A 150 19.65 11.01 -20.86
CA GLN A 150 18.58 10.21 -20.27
C GLN A 150 19.14 9.71 -18.94
N MET A 151 18.78 10.34 -17.85
CA MET A 151 18.94 9.70 -16.55
C MET A 151 18.01 8.47 -16.61
N SER A 152 18.57 7.30 -16.77
CA SER A 152 17.83 6.06 -16.50
C SER A 152 17.55 6.08 -15.01
N SER A 153 16.35 6.44 -14.63
CA SER A 153 15.92 6.30 -13.24
C SER A 153 15.69 4.83 -13.00
N GLN A 154 16.52 4.24 -12.16
CA GLN A 154 16.27 2.87 -11.67
C GLN A 154 14.99 2.89 -10.86
N LYS A 155 14.14 1.88 -11.05
CA LYS A 155 12.97 1.62 -10.22
C LYS A 155 13.01 0.17 -9.75
N LEU A 156 12.56 -0.08 -8.54
CA LEU A 156 12.40 -1.43 -8.01
C LEU A 156 11.00 -1.94 -8.33
N GLN A 157 10.92 -3.10 -9.00
CA GLN A 157 9.68 -3.80 -9.25
C GLN A 157 9.56 -5.00 -8.32
N ILE A 158 8.51 -5.02 -7.52
CA ILE A 158 8.23 -6.10 -6.56
C ILE A 158 6.93 -6.78 -6.95
N VAL A 159 6.93 -8.09 -6.99
CA VAL A 159 5.71 -8.90 -7.10
C VAL A 159 5.48 -9.60 -5.77
N LEU A 160 4.40 -9.22 -5.09
CA LEU A 160 4.01 -9.80 -3.82
C LEU A 160 3.20 -11.08 -4.07
N SER A 161 3.72 -12.20 -3.58
CA SER A 161 3.04 -13.50 -3.58
C SER A 161 2.81 -13.93 -2.13
N LEU A 162 1.55 -13.90 -1.68
CA LEU A 162 1.18 -14.07 -0.29
C LEU A 162 0.19 -15.22 -0.12
N ASP A 163 0.51 -16.18 0.75
CA ASP A 163 -0.44 -17.19 1.22
C ASP A 163 -1.02 -16.78 2.58
N ARG A 164 -2.31 -16.40 2.60
CA ARG A 164 -3.00 -15.97 3.81
C ARG A 164 -3.48 -17.12 4.70
N LYS A 165 -3.28 -18.38 4.31
CA LYS A 165 -3.66 -19.54 5.14
C LYS A 165 -2.88 -19.63 6.44
N ASN A 166 -1.66 -19.09 6.43
CA ASN A 166 -0.83 -18.94 7.62
C ASN A 166 -0.66 -17.45 7.96
N PRO A 167 -1.53 -16.87 8.82
CA PRO A 167 -1.51 -15.44 9.10
C PRO A 167 -0.18 -14.92 9.65
N GLN A 168 0.51 -15.71 10.50
CA GLN A 168 1.78 -15.30 11.09
C GLN A 168 2.88 -15.19 10.02
N ARG A 169 2.97 -16.18 9.12
CA ARG A 169 3.94 -16.16 8.03
C ARG A 169 3.64 -15.03 7.03
N ALA A 170 2.38 -14.85 6.71
CA ALA A 170 1.97 -13.76 5.83
C ALA A 170 2.26 -12.39 6.44
N ASP A 171 2.10 -12.23 7.75
CA ASP A 171 2.47 -11.02 8.48
C ASP A 171 3.98 -10.74 8.41
N GLU A 172 4.82 -11.78 8.60
CA GLU A 172 6.28 -11.68 8.44
C GLU A 172 6.66 -11.20 7.03
N VAL A 173 6.00 -11.72 5.98
CA VAL A 173 6.22 -11.28 4.57
C VAL A 173 5.84 -9.81 4.39
N ILE A 174 4.73 -9.39 4.97
CA ILE A 174 4.27 -8.00 4.91
C ILE A 174 5.23 -7.07 5.66
N CYS A 175 5.70 -7.47 6.84
CA CYS A 175 6.71 -6.70 7.58
C CYS A 175 8.00 -6.54 6.77
N PHE A 176 8.49 -7.64 6.20
CA PHE A 176 9.67 -7.62 5.32
C PHE A 176 9.49 -6.71 4.10
N LEU A 177 8.34 -6.81 3.41
CA LEU A 177 8.01 -5.94 2.28
C LEU A 177 8.03 -4.46 2.69
N TYR A 178 7.46 -4.15 3.87
CA TYR A 178 7.40 -2.78 4.38
C TYR A 178 8.78 -2.21 4.66
N GLU A 179 9.64 -2.96 5.32
CA GLU A 179 11.02 -2.58 5.64
C GLU A 179 11.88 -2.43 4.39
N LEU A 180 11.81 -3.39 3.47
CA LEU A 180 12.52 -3.34 2.19
C LEU A 180 12.13 -2.10 1.38
N GLY A 181 10.84 -1.86 1.20
CA GLY A 181 10.38 -0.69 0.47
C GLY A 181 10.79 0.63 1.11
N ALA A 182 10.73 0.71 2.44
CA ALA A 182 11.17 1.89 3.18
C ALA A 182 12.69 2.15 3.00
N ALA A 183 13.52 1.12 3.04
CA ALA A 183 14.97 1.23 2.85
C ALA A 183 15.33 1.67 1.41
N VAL A 184 14.65 1.09 0.41
CA VAL A 184 14.89 1.44 -1.00
C VAL A 184 14.45 2.88 -1.31
N LEU A 185 13.33 3.33 -0.75
CA LEU A 185 12.87 4.72 -0.88
C LEU A 185 13.83 5.73 -0.23
N GLN A 186 14.51 5.35 0.87
CA GLN A 186 15.58 6.19 1.44
C GLN A 186 16.76 6.40 0.48
N SER A 187 17.00 5.46 -0.42
CA SER A 187 17.98 5.57 -1.50
C SER A 187 17.45 6.32 -2.73
N HIS A 188 16.28 6.96 -2.63
CA HIS A 188 15.61 7.69 -3.71
C HIS A 188 15.29 6.84 -4.95
N ILE A 189 15.09 5.54 -4.77
CA ILE A 189 14.67 4.63 -5.82
C ILE A 189 13.15 4.40 -5.69
N PRO A 190 12.34 4.74 -6.71
CA PRO A 190 10.91 4.46 -6.73
C PRO A 190 10.63 2.95 -6.62
N VAL A 191 9.60 2.59 -5.86
CA VAL A 191 9.18 1.20 -5.65
C VAL A 191 7.80 0.98 -6.25
N THR A 192 7.69 0.05 -7.19
CA THR A 192 6.41 -0.40 -7.75
C THR A 192 6.09 -1.78 -7.23
N VAL A 193 4.93 -1.94 -6.62
CA VAL A 193 4.46 -3.24 -6.11
C VAL A 193 3.29 -3.72 -6.95
N TYR A 194 3.35 -5.00 -7.30
CA TYR A 194 2.29 -5.74 -7.97
C TYR A 194 1.75 -6.81 -7.02
N TRP A 195 0.42 -6.91 -6.90
CA TRP A 195 -0.22 -7.92 -6.07
C TRP A 195 -1.55 -8.35 -6.64
N TRP A 196 -1.99 -9.56 -6.34
CA TRP A 196 -3.31 -10.03 -6.73
C TRP A 196 -4.38 -9.56 -5.75
N SER A 197 -5.41 -8.89 -6.22
CA SER A 197 -6.54 -8.45 -5.41
C SER A 197 -7.68 -9.46 -5.44
N SER A 198 -8.03 -10.04 -4.29
CA SER A 198 -9.20 -10.91 -4.17
C SER A 198 -10.51 -10.15 -4.33
N ARG A 199 -10.57 -8.88 -3.93
CA ARG A 199 -11.77 -8.02 -4.11
C ARG A 199 -12.03 -7.72 -5.59
N ASN A 200 -10.99 -7.35 -6.33
CA ASN A 200 -11.09 -6.94 -7.73
C ASN A 200 -10.88 -8.10 -8.72
N ARG A 201 -10.47 -9.27 -8.22
CA ARG A 201 -10.12 -10.47 -9.02
C ARG A 201 -9.16 -10.13 -10.16
N GLY A 202 -8.08 -9.43 -9.84
CA GLY A 202 -7.11 -8.98 -10.82
C GLY A 202 -5.81 -8.52 -10.21
N LEU A 203 -4.79 -8.39 -11.06
CA LEU A 203 -3.51 -7.84 -10.68
C LEU A 203 -3.67 -6.33 -10.47
N CYS A 204 -3.23 -5.86 -9.30
CA CYS A 204 -3.13 -4.44 -8.97
C CYS A 204 -1.67 -4.02 -9.00
N GLU A 205 -1.43 -2.76 -9.31
CA GLU A 205 -0.12 -2.12 -9.22
C GLU A 205 -0.23 -0.76 -8.56
N LYS A 206 0.80 -0.39 -7.82
CA LYS A 206 0.98 0.98 -7.34
C LYS A 206 2.45 1.29 -7.15
N THR A 207 2.85 2.50 -7.53
CA THR A 207 4.21 3.02 -7.33
C THR A 207 4.22 3.98 -6.17
N ALA A 208 5.31 3.98 -5.41
CA ALA A 208 5.62 4.94 -4.37
C ALA A 208 6.98 5.57 -4.63
N ASP A 209 7.05 6.89 -4.49
CA ASP A 209 8.27 7.70 -4.61
C ASP A 209 8.72 8.25 -3.25
N ASN A 210 7.88 8.12 -2.23
CA ASN A 210 8.14 8.62 -0.87
C ASN A 210 7.46 7.77 0.19
N SER A 211 7.83 7.98 1.46
CA SER A 211 7.32 7.21 2.60
C SER A 211 5.80 7.35 2.81
N GLN A 212 5.20 8.49 2.44
CA GLN A 212 3.75 8.66 2.58
C GLN A 212 3.00 7.82 1.55
N GLU A 213 3.42 7.87 0.29
CA GLU A 213 2.86 7.03 -0.77
C GLU A 213 3.09 5.54 -0.48
N TRP A 214 4.22 5.20 0.17
CA TRP A 214 4.49 3.83 0.59
C TRP A 214 3.45 3.31 1.59
N LYS A 215 3.09 4.11 2.58
CA LYS A 215 2.00 3.78 3.51
C LYS A 215 0.67 3.56 2.77
N GLU A 216 0.36 4.39 1.79
CA GLU A 216 -0.85 4.23 0.96
C GLU A 216 -0.81 2.95 0.10
N VAL A 217 0.39 2.52 -0.37
CA VAL A 217 0.54 1.21 -1.06
C VAL A 217 0.15 0.08 -0.12
N MET A 218 0.65 0.10 1.12
CA MET A 218 0.36 -0.92 2.12
C MET A 218 -1.14 -0.95 2.47
N GLU A 219 -1.75 0.21 2.68
CA GLU A 219 -3.20 0.31 2.91
C GLU A 219 -4.01 -0.30 1.77
N GLN A 220 -3.59 -0.07 0.51
CA GLN A 220 -4.26 -0.67 -0.65
C GLN A 220 -4.06 -2.18 -0.74
N ILE A 221 -2.89 -2.70 -0.38
CA ILE A 221 -2.64 -4.15 -0.29
C ILE A 221 -3.60 -4.78 0.73
N PHE A 222 -3.75 -4.17 1.91
CA PHE A 222 -4.67 -4.64 2.94
C PHE A 222 -6.12 -4.55 2.49
N TYR A 223 -6.56 -3.41 1.98
CA TYR A 223 -7.92 -3.22 1.48
C TYR A 223 -8.29 -4.21 0.38
N SER A 224 -7.36 -4.50 -0.52
CA SER A 224 -7.61 -5.39 -1.66
C SER A 224 -7.67 -6.86 -1.27
N ARG A 225 -7.36 -7.22 -0.03
CA ARG A 225 -7.26 -8.58 0.49
C ARG A 225 -6.43 -9.45 -0.46
N GLY A 226 -5.11 -9.24 -0.49
CA GLY A 226 -4.16 -9.97 -1.33
C GLY A 226 -4.54 -11.46 -1.43
N GLY A 227 -4.73 -11.97 -2.66
CA GLY A 227 -5.35 -13.28 -2.92
C GLY A 227 -4.39 -14.45 -2.87
N GLU A 228 -4.97 -15.66 -2.87
CA GLU A 228 -4.24 -16.93 -2.97
C GLU A 228 -3.75 -17.22 -4.41
N GLU A 229 -4.23 -16.48 -5.41
CA GLU A 229 -3.83 -16.68 -6.79
C GLU A 229 -2.41 -16.19 -7.02
N ASP A 230 -1.71 -16.85 -7.95
CA ASP A 230 -0.32 -16.54 -8.24
C ASP A 230 -0.17 -15.19 -8.95
N ALA A 231 0.11 -14.14 -8.18
CA ALA A 231 0.40 -12.81 -8.70
C ALA A 231 1.57 -12.83 -9.70
N VAL A 232 2.50 -13.77 -9.54
CA VAL A 232 3.68 -13.94 -10.41
C VAL A 232 3.23 -14.36 -11.82
N GLN A 233 2.31 -15.33 -11.94
CA GLN A 233 1.82 -15.75 -13.26
C GLN A 233 1.09 -14.61 -13.96
N ALA A 234 0.24 -13.88 -13.22
CA ALA A 234 -0.48 -12.74 -13.75
C ALA A 234 0.48 -11.62 -14.21
N PHE A 235 1.53 -11.35 -13.44
CA PHE A 235 2.55 -10.37 -13.82
C PHE A 235 3.33 -10.80 -15.06
N GLN A 236 3.75 -12.06 -15.15
CA GLN A 236 4.48 -12.58 -16.31
C GLN A 236 3.65 -12.55 -17.60
N MET A 237 2.32 -12.72 -17.49
CA MET A 237 1.41 -12.56 -18.62
C MET A 237 1.29 -11.10 -19.06
N LEU A 238 1.30 -10.16 -18.11
CA LEU A 238 1.17 -8.73 -18.38
C LEU A 238 2.47 -8.13 -18.93
N ALA A 239 3.61 -8.51 -18.37
CA ALA A 239 4.93 -7.94 -18.66
C ALA A 239 5.98 -9.05 -18.90
N PRO A 240 5.88 -9.78 -20.01
CA PRO A 240 6.80 -10.89 -20.29
C PRO A 240 8.23 -10.37 -20.48
N GLY A 241 9.16 -10.96 -19.72
CA GLY A 241 10.59 -10.65 -19.78
C GLY A 241 11.02 -9.43 -18.95
N GLN A 242 10.16 -8.80 -18.18
CA GLN A 242 10.57 -7.80 -17.20
C GLN A 242 11.17 -8.47 -15.95
N GLU A 243 12.24 -7.87 -15.44
CA GLU A 243 12.85 -8.27 -14.17
C GLU A 243 11.99 -7.78 -13.00
N TYR A 244 11.86 -8.59 -11.97
CA TYR A 244 11.13 -8.27 -10.75
C TYR A 244 11.69 -9.03 -9.56
N LEU A 245 11.49 -8.48 -8.38
CA LEU A 245 11.77 -9.14 -7.12
C LEU A 245 10.50 -9.83 -6.61
N LYS A 246 10.53 -11.16 -6.47
CA LYS A 246 9.42 -11.90 -5.86
C LYS A 246 9.54 -11.84 -4.35
N VAL A 247 8.63 -11.17 -3.68
CA VAL A 247 8.52 -11.19 -2.22
C VAL A 247 7.47 -12.22 -1.81
N SER A 248 7.93 -13.28 -1.12
CA SER A 248 7.12 -14.43 -0.70
C SER A 248 7.72 -15.08 0.55
N GLU A 249 7.02 -16.04 1.13
CA GLU A 249 7.53 -16.82 2.27
C GLU A 249 8.87 -17.52 2.00
N GLU A 250 9.10 -17.96 0.76
CA GLU A 250 10.36 -18.59 0.35
C GLU A 250 11.55 -17.64 0.47
N MET A 251 11.34 -16.35 0.16
CA MET A 251 12.40 -15.34 0.26
C MET A 251 12.81 -15.08 1.70
N LEU A 252 11.85 -15.05 2.63
CA LEU A 252 12.12 -14.86 4.06
C LEU A 252 13.06 -15.95 4.61
N VAL A 253 12.88 -17.21 4.19
CA VAL A 253 13.73 -18.32 4.64
C VAL A 253 15.16 -18.14 4.17
N LEU A 254 15.39 -17.57 2.98
CA LEU A 254 16.72 -17.30 2.45
C LEU A 254 17.39 -16.12 3.16
N TRP A 255 16.62 -15.16 3.64
CA TRP A 255 17.12 -13.96 4.32
C TRP A 255 17.51 -14.22 5.79
N GLN A 256 16.88 -15.20 6.44
CA GLN A 256 17.15 -15.59 7.81
C GLN A 256 18.34 -16.55 7.99
N GLN A 257 18.97 -16.99 6.90
CA GLN A 257 20.18 -17.84 6.88
C GLN A 257 21.45 -17.02 6.72
#